data_c560e40c8cfea9f3d4c7dd68ab4c5f36
#
_entry.id   c560e40c8cfea9f3d4c7dd68ab4c5f36
#
_cell.length_a   1.000
_cell.length_b   1.000
_cell.length_c   1.000
_cell.angle_alpha   90.00
_cell.angle_beta   90.00
_cell.angle_gamma   90.00
#
_symmetry.space_group_name_H-M   'P 1'
#
loop_
_entity.id
_entity.type
_entity.pdbx_description
1 polymer ?
#
loop_
_entity_poly.entity_id
_entity_poly.type
_entity_poly.pdbx_seq_one_letter_code
_entity_poly.pdbx_strand_id
1 'polypeptide(L)'
;EGDAMNAIDPSVIEDPETGKWWMHYGSYFGGLYCVELSPETGMTMQPEDHGHLIARRANYRKDNLEAPEIMYQPELGKYYLFTSYDPLMTTYNVRVAYSDSPEGPFVDFYGEDIKDTTNNVPILTAPYRFENHPGWAGTAHCGLIDAGDGRYFMTHQGRLSPQNQLMDLHVREVFFTVNGWPVVSPERYAGTAPRSFTKEDLAGEWEIIRLQEPPLERSLEAGQIMWGEGDLRNGEQALSARVVLEADGSVGDATWDFNVKKQLLTIKTATEDINNLIIFAGHDWENETETILFTGLDAQGHSVWGKRIN
;
A
#
# COMPACT_ATOMS: atom_id res chain seq x y z
N GLU A 1 -11.10 0.00 31.17
CA GLU A 1 -12.08 0.76 30.38
C GLU A 1 -11.57 0.75 28.95
N GLY A 2 -12.21 -0.05 28.05
CA GLY A 2 -11.88 -0.05 26.64
C GLY A 2 -12.17 1.32 26.02
N ASP A 3 -11.32 1.79 25.14
CA ASP A 3 -11.63 2.97 24.34
C ASP A 3 -12.93 2.71 23.57
N ALA A 4 -13.83 3.67 23.51
CA ALA A 4 -15.05 3.56 22.73
C ALA A 4 -14.68 3.57 21.23
N MET A 5 -15.32 2.70 20.46
CA MET A 5 -15.21 2.66 19.02
C MET A 5 -15.43 4.04 18.40
N ASN A 6 -14.60 4.42 17.43
CA ASN A 6 -14.72 5.66 16.68
C ASN A 6 -15.41 5.38 15.32
N ALA A 7 -16.67 5.71 15.19
CA ALA A 7 -17.49 5.39 14.03
C ALA A 7 -17.32 6.44 12.92
N ILE A 8 -16.19 6.37 12.21
CA ILE A 8 -15.87 7.20 11.02
C ILE A 8 -15.23 6.33 9.94
N ASP A 9 -14.92 6.91 8.81
CA ASP A 9 -14.23 6.32 7.65
C ASP A 9 -14.93 5.05 7.11
N PRO A 10 -16.21 5.12 6.71
CA PRO A 10 -16.92 3.94 6.23
C PRO A 10 -16.54 3.58 4.81
N SER A 11 -16.32 2.30 4.55
CA SER A 11 -16.23 1.68 3.23
C SER A 11 -17.25 0.56 3.13
N VAL A 12 -18.01 0.51 2.04
CA VAL A 12 -19.10 -0.46 1.87
C VAL A 12 -18.88 -1.29 0.62
N ILE A 13 -19.08 -2.59 0.76
CA ILE A 13 -19.03 -3.53 -0.36
C ILE A 13 -20.30 -4.40 -0.40
N GLU A 14 -20.79 -4.67 -1.61
CA GLU A 14 -21.72 -5.75 -1.86
C GLU A 14 -20.94 -7.05 -2.07
N ASP A 15 -21.27 -8.08 -1.31
CA ASP A 15 -20.76 -9.41 -1.54
C ASP A 15 -21.41 -9.99 -2.80
N PRO A 16 -20.67 -10.26 -3.88
CA PRO A 16 -21.22 -10.72 -5.13
C PRO A 16 -21.82 -12.14 -5.06
N GLU A 17 -21.47 -12.93 -4.05
CA GLU A 17 -21.99 -14.28 -3.89
C GLU A 17 -23.34 -14.31 -3.17
N THR A 18 -23.53 -13.44 -2.19
CA THR A 18 -24.72 -13.44 -1.32
C THR A 18 -25.63 -12.26 -1.54
N GLY A 19 -25.17 -11.18 -2.18
CA GLY A 19 -25.89 -9.91 -2.32
C GLY A 19 -25.99 -9.11 -1.02
N LYS A 20 -25.33 -9.53 0.04
CA LYS A 20 -25.30 -8.81 1.31
C LYS A 20 -24.36 -7.61 1.22
N TRP A 21 -24.70 -6.56 1.96
CA TRP A 21 -23.86 -5.37 2.07
C TRP A 21 -23.12 -5.35 3.39
N TRP A 22 -21.82 -5.08 3.31
CA TRP A 22 -20.94 -5.03 4.45
C TRP A 22 -20.25 -3.68 4.55
N MET A 23 -20.38 -3.03 5.72
CA MET A 23 -19.67 -1.79 6.01
C MET A 23 -18.48 -2.06 6.91
N HIS A 24 -17.31 -1.61 6.46
CA HIS A 24 -16.07 -1.60 7.22
C HIS A 24 -15.82 -0.16 7.68
N TYR A 25 -15.53 0.03 8.96
CA TYR A 25 -15.40 1.38 9.50
C TYR A 25 -14.57 1.39 10.78
N GLY A 26 -14.12 2.58 11.20
CA GLY A 26 -13.39 2.77 12.44
C GLY A 26 -12.09 3.55 12.26
N SER A 27 -11.62 4.10 13.35
CA SER A 27 -10.38 4.88 13.38
C SER A 27 -9.86 4.91 14.81
N TYR A 28 -8.62 4.49 15.02
CA TYR A 28 -7.98 4.45 16.33
C TYR A 28 -8.82 3.71 17.40
N PHE A 29 -8.74 4.08 18.63
CA PHE A 29 -9.61 3.82 19.81
C PHE A 29 -10.49 2.55 19.74
N GLY A 30 -9.92 1.40 19.57
CA GLY A 30 -10.64 0.13 19.61
C GLY A 30 -10.63 -0.63 18.29
N GLY A 31 -10.00 -0.08 17.24
CA GLY A 31 -9.79 -0.76 15.97
C GLY A 31 -10.90 -0.56 14.94
N LEU A 32 -10.93 -1.45 13.95
CA LEU A 32 -11.84 -1.41 12.81
C LEU A 32 -12.89 -2.51 12.94
N TYR A 33 -14.09 -2.20 12.51
CA TYR A 33 -15.27 -3.05 12.65
C TYR A 33 -15.92 -3.33 11.29
N CYS A 34 -16.62 -4.46 11.22
CA CYS A 34 -17.45 -4.84 10.08
C CYS A 34 -18.88 -5.10 10.56
N VAL A 35 -19.88 -4.55 9.87
CA VAL A 35 -21.29 -4.72 10.17
C VAL A 35 -22.10 -4.94 8.89
N GLU A 36 -23.13 -5.83 8.96
CA GLU A 36 -24.05 -6.05 7.86
C GLU A 36 -25.05 -4.90 7.73
N LEU A 37 -25.26 -4.41 6.52
CA LEU A 37 -26.25 -3.40 6.19
C LEU A 37 -27.44 -4.01 5.42
N SER A 38 -28.60 -3.45 5.62
CA SER A 38 -29.76 -3.71 4.75
C SER A 38 -29.54 -3.06 3.39
N PRO A 39 -29.55 -3.81 2.28
CA PRO A 39 -29.42 -3.22 0.93
C PRO A 39 -30.58 -2.27 0.59
N GLU A 40 -31.74 -2.42 1.26
CA GLU A 40 -32.92 -1.60 1.02
C GLU A 40 -32.83 -0.21 1.68
N THR A 41 -32.19 -0.14 2.84
CA THR A 41 -32.18 1.08 3.66
C THR A 41 -30.80 1.68 3.87
N GLY A 42 -29.73 0.90 3.69
CA GLY A 42 -28.35 1.27 4.02
C GLY A 42 -28.09 1.35 5.54
N MET A 43 -29.06 0.95 6.37
CA MET A 43 -28.90 0.93 7.83
C MET A 43 -28.46 -0.45 8.30
N THR A 44 -27.92 -0.53 9.51
CA THR A 44 -27.57 -1.81 10.14
C THR A 44 -28.79 -2.73 10.24
N MET A 45 -28.59 -4.03 10.11
CA MET A 45 -29.67 -5.03 10.11
C MET A 45 -30.44 -5.04 11.46
N GLN A 46 -29.77 -4.72 12.55
CA GLN A 46 -30.37 -4.57 13.86
C GLN A 46 -30.05 -3.18 14.41
N PRO A 47 -31.00 -2.51 15.09
CA PRO A 47 -30.70 -1.26 15.78
C PRO A 47 -29.55 -1.43 16.77
N GLU A 48 -28.64 -0.47 16.78
CA GLU A 48 -27.47 -0.45 17.69
C GLU A 48 -26.46 -1.60 17.49
N ASP A 49 -26.57 -2.33 16.36
CA ASP A 49 -25.54 -3.29 15.97
C ASP A 49 -24.29 -2.54 15.50
N HIS A 50 -23.20 -2.73 16.20
CA HIS A 50 -21.91 -2.16 15.87
C HIS A 50 -21.01 -3.15 15.12
N GLY A 51 -21.52 -4.36 14.82
CA GLY A 51 -20.75 -5.41 14.16
C GLY A 51 -19.65 -6.00 15.04
N HIS A 52 -18.64 -6.52 14.40
CA HIS A 52 -17.52 -7.19 15.07
C HIS A 52 -16.17 -6.59 14.66
N LEU A 53 -15.19 -6.74 15.54
CA LEU A 53 -13.82 -6.30 15.32
C LEU A 53 -13.14 -7.13 14.22
N ILE A 54 -12.59 -6.46 13.22
CA ILE A 54 -11.89 -7.09 12.08
C ILE A 54 -10.39 -6.77 12.01
N ALA A 55 -9.98 -5.64 12.58
CA ALA A 55 -8.59 -5.23 12.61
C ALA A 55 -8.30 -4.35 13.82
N ARG A 56 -7.12 -4.50 14.39
CA ARG A 56 -6.58 -3.61 15.41
C ARG A 56 -5.06 -3.70 15.42
N ARG A 57 -4.43 -2.69 15.98
CA ARG A 57 -2.99 -2.76 16.21
C ARG A 57 -2.72 -3.30 17.60
N ALA A 58 -2.67 -4.62 17.72
CA ALA A 58 -2.55 -5.30 19.01
C ALA A 58 -1.34 -4.79 19.82
N ASN A 59 -1.55 -4.58 21.12
CA ASN A 59 -0.53 -4.09 22.04
C ASN A 59 0.07 -2.71 21.67
N TYR A 60 -0.56 -1.99 20.76
CA TYR A 60 -0.14 -0.67 20.35
C TYR A 60 -1.08 0.40 20.86
N ARG A 61 -0.52 1.51 21.34
CA ARG A 61 -1.29 2.55 22.01
C ARG A 61 -2.31 3.20 21.08
N LYS A 62 -3.58 3.22 21.49
CA LYS A 62 -4.70 3.79 20.74
C LYS A 62 -5.01 3.09 19.42
N ASP A 63 -4.52 1.89 19.22
CA ASP A 63 -4.65 1.09 18.02
C ASP A 63 -4.13 1.75 16.71
N ASN A 64 -3.67 2.93 16.69
CA ASN A 64 -3.04 3.75 15.62
C ASN A 64 -3.15 3.17 14.19
N LEU A 65 -4.39 2.86 13.77
CA LEU A 65 -4.79 2.50 12.42
C LEU A 65 -6.20 3.06 12.17
N GLU A 66 -6.52 3.32 10.89
CA GLU A 66 -7.79 3.91 10.49
C GLU A 66 -8.09 3.68 9.01
N ALA A 67 -9.19 4.29 8.52
CA ALA A 67 -9.55 4.36 7.12
C ALA A 67 -9.55 2.98 6.44
N PRO A 68 -10.39 2.04 6.88
CA PRO A 68 -10.55 0.77 6.19
C PRO A 68 -11.17 1.00 4.82
N GLU A 69 -10.55 0.44 3.78
CA GLU A 69 -11.10 0.43 2.43
C GLU A 69 -11.12 -1.00 1.92
N ILE A 70 -12.28 -1.46 1.48
CA ILE A 70 -12.49 -2.85 1.09
C ILE A 70 -12.65 -2.98 -0.43
N MET A 71 -12.02 -4.00 -1.01
CA MET A 71 -12.16 -4.34 -2.43
C MET A 71 -12.30 -5.84 -2.60
N TYR A 72 -13.16 -6.26 -3.51
CA TYR A 72 -13.22 -7.64 -3.99
C TYR A 72 -12.46 -7.77 -5.32
N GLN A 73 -11.61 -8.78 -5.43
CA GLN A 73 -10.91 -9.11 -6.67
C GLN A 73 -11.49 -10.44 -7.22
N PRO A 74 -12.32 -10.36 -8.28
CA PRO A 74 -13.11 -11.51 -8.73
C PRO A 74 -12.27 -12.64 -9.34
N GLU A 75 -11.13 -12.33 -9.98
CA GLU A 75 -10.26 -13.36 -10.56
C GLU A 75 -9.56 -14.21 -9.50
N LEU A 76 -9.35 -13.64 -8.31
CA LEU A 76 -8.71 -14.29 -7.18
C LEU A 76 -9.73 -14.81 -6.14
N GLY A 77 -10.99 -14.37 -6.22
CA GLY A 77 -12.02 -14.67 -5.24
C GLY A 77 -11.68 -14.19 -3.84
N LYS A 78 -11.03 -13.02 -3.72
CA LYS A 78 -10.51 -12.50 -2.45
C LYS A 78 -11.04 -11.10 -2.16
N TYR A 79 -11.25 -10.84 -0.87
CA TYR A 79 -11.51 -9.50 -0.33
C TYR A 79 -10.20 -8.94 0.23
N TYR A 80 -9.84 -7.73 -0.16
CA TYR A 80 -8.66 -7.03 0.31
C TYR A 80 -9.06 -5.84 1.16
N LEU A 81 -8.59 -5.82 2.40
CA LEU A 81 -8.78 -4.72 3.33
C LEU A 81 -7.51 -3.87 3.37
N PHE A 82 -7.60 -2.66 2.86
CA PHE A 82 -6.55 -1.66 2.93
C PHE A 82 -6.79 -0.80 4.16
N THR A 83 -5.73 -0.54 4.90
CA THR A 83 -5.81 0.20 6.17
C THR A 83 -4.67 1.18 6.27
N SER A 84 -4.88 2.27 6.98
CA SER A 84 -3.88 3.33 7.14
C SER A 84 -3.33 3.30 8.56
N TYR A 85 -2.02 3.31 8.68
CA TYR A 85 -1.26 3.18 9.93
C TYR A 85 -0.42 4.41 10.21
N ASP A 86 -0.13 4.67 11.47
CA ASP A 86 0.79 5.68 11.96
C ASP A 86 0.30 7.15 11.82
N PRO A 87 1.06 8.14 12.31
CA PRO A 87 0.61 9.52 12.33
C PRO A 87 0.38 10.16 10.96
N LEU A 88 -0.79 10.76 10.79
CA LEU A 88 -1.34 11.33 9.57
C LEU A 88 -0.38 12.25 8.78
N MET A 89 0.38 13.09 9.46
CA MET A 89 1.20 14.13 8.80
C MET A 89 2.61 13.69 8.48
N THR A 90 3.04 12.52 8.97
CA THR A 90 4.44 12.08 8.88
C THR A 90 4.55 10.66 8.34
N THR A 91 4.53 9.67 9.22
CA THR A 91 4.80 8.27 8.89
C THR A 91 3.59 7.49 8.39
N TYR A 92 2.49 8.16 8.11
CA TYR A 92 1.25 7.57 7.60
C TYR A 92 1.49 6.69 6.37
N ASN A 93 1.01 5.45 6.43
CA ASN A 93 1.31 4.41 5.43
C ASN A 93 0.09 3.51 5.21
N VAL A 94 -0.05 2.98 3.99
CA VAL A 94 -1.11 2.02 3.64
C VAL A 94 -0.57 0.60 3.75
N ARG A 95 -1.31 -0.24 4.45
CA ARG A 95 -1.08 -1.69 4.52
C ARG A 95 -2.30 -2.45 4.03
N VAL A 96 -2.11 -3.73 3.70
CA VAL A 96 -3.18 -4.56 3.17
C VAL A 96 -3.18 -5.94 3.80
N ALA A 97 -4.38 -6.47 4.00
CA ALA A 97 -4.64 -7.86 4.37
C ALA A 97 -5.72 -8.44 3.45
N TYR A 98 -5.89 -9.74 3.41
CA TYR A 98 -6.95 -10.36 2.60
C TYR A 98 -7.77 -11.36 3.40
N SER A 99 -8.97 -11.66 2.88
CA SER A 99 -9.88 -12.68 3.39
C SER A 99 -10.62 -13.38 2.26
N ASP A 100 -11.16 -14.55 2.54
CA ASP A 100 -12.14 -15.25 1.68
C ASP A 100 -13.57 -14.74 1.88
N SER A 101 -13.80 -13.91 2.90
CA SER A 101 -15.11 -13.35 3.25
C SER A 101 -15.00 -11.83 3.49
N PRO A 102 -16.02 -11.03 3.14
CA PRO A 102 -16.04 -9.61 3.48
C PRO A 102 -16.04 -9.34 4.98
N GLU A 103 -16.43 -10.32 5.79
CA GLU A 103 -16.46 -10.26 7.25
C GLU A 103 -15.10 -10.55 7.91
N GLY A 104 -14.12 -11.02 7.14
CA GLY A 104 -12.87 -11.55 7.66
C GLY A 104 -12.94 -13.06 8.01
N PRO A 105 -11.98 -13.61 8.75
CA PRO A 105 -10.81 -12.91 9.28
C PRO A 105 -9.88 -12.42 8.15
N PHE A 106 -9.30 -11.25 8.35
CA PHE A 106 -8.31 -10.71 7.43
C PHE A 106 -6.90 -11.10 7.89
N VAL A 107 -6.12 -11.68 6.99
CA VAL A 107 -4.76 -12.14 7.28
C VAL A 107 -3.72 -11.36 6.50
N ASP A 108 -2.56 -11.16 7.11
CA ASP A 108 -1.42 -10.49 6.51
C ASP A 108 -0.58 -11.44 5.63
N PHE A 109 0.57 -10.95 5.14
CA PHE A 109 1.49 -11.71 4.28
C PHE A 109 2.00 -13.02 4.91
N TYR A 110 2.06 -13.10 6.22
CA TYR A 110 2.47 -14.28 6.95
C TYR A 110 1.31 -15.20 7.36
N GLY A 111 0.07 -14.81 7.03
CA GLY A 111 -1.14 -15.55 7.41
C GLY A 111 -1.62 -15.29 8.83
N GLU A 112 -1.11 -14.24 9.46
CA GLU A 112 -1.52 -13.83 10.81
C GLU A 112 -2.77 -12.93 10.74
N ASP A 113 -3.73 -13.17 11.64
CA ASP A 113 -4.92 -12.31 11.75
C ASP A 113 -4.53 -10.90 12.19
N ILE A 114 -4.92 -9.89 11.41
CA ILE A 114 -4.55 -8.50 11.68
C ILE A 114 -5.20 -7.88 12.93
N LYS A 115 -6.06 -8.61 13.62
CA LYS A 115 -6.51 -8.28 14.97
C LYS A 115 -5.44 -8.56 16.03
N ASP A 116 -4.54 -9.50 15.76
CA ASP A 116 -3.59 -10.03 16.72
C ASP A 116 -2.15 -9.53 16.49
N THR A 117 -1.92 -8.83 15.37
CA THR A 117 -0.61 -8.29 14.99
C THR A 117 -0.45 -6.83 15.41
N THR A 118 0.80 -6.42 15.68
CA THR A 118 1.16 -5.01 15.87
C THR A 118 1.48 -4.33 14.54
N ASN A 119 2.15 -5.05 13.65
CA ASN A 119 2.51 -4.60 12.32
C ASN A 119 2.22 -5.70 11.31
N ASN A 120 1.36 -5.42 10.36
CA ASN A 120 1.12 -6.31 9.24
C ASN A 120 1.81 -5.80 7.97
N VAL A 121 2.11 -6.70 7.07
CA VAL A 121 2.62 -6.47 5.73
C VAL A 121 1.69 -7.17 4.74
N PRO A 122 1.59 -6.74 3.47
CA PRO A 122 2.45 -5.76 2.79
C PRO A 122 2.19 -4.31 3.16
N ILE A 123 3.26 -3.49 3.06
CA ILE A 123 3.17 -2.03 3.06
C ILE A 123 3.14 -1.57 1.61
N LEU A 124 2.08 -0.87 1.22
CA LEU A 124 1.87 -0.44 -0.16
C LEU A 124 2.40 0.96 -0.43
N THR A 125 2.25 1.86 0.54
CA THR A 125 2.84 3.20 0.55
C THR A 125 3.40 3.50 1.93
N ALA A 126 4.46 4.28 1.97
CA ALA A 126 5.06 4.84 3.18
C ALA A 126 5.78 6.12 2.79
N PRO A 127 6.27 6.95 3.71
CA PRO A 127 7.09 8.08 3.33
C PRO A 127 8.28 7.65 2.48
N TYR A 128 8.49 8.31 1.36
CA TYR A 128 9.55 7.95 0.40
C TYR A 128 10.17 9.17 -0.28
N ARG A 129 11.36 8.98 -0.85
CA ARG A 129 12.06 10.01 -1.62
C ARG A 129 12.87 9.41 -2.75
N PHE A 130 12.55 9.82 -3.97
CA PHE A 130 13.43 9.70 -5.13
C PHE A 130 14.49 10.82 -5.12
N GLU A 131 15.57 10.65 -5.86
CA GLU A 131 16.61 11.68 -5.98
C GLU A 131 16.03 12.99 -6.57
N ASN A 132 16.69 14.09 -6.23
CA ASN A 132 16.31 15.44 -6.66
C ASN A 132 14.91 15.92 -6.24
N HIS A 133 14.24 15.21 -5.35
CA HIS A 133 12.95 15.57 -4.80
C HIS A 133 13.00 15.60 -3.26
N PRO A 134 12.30 16.51 -2.59
CA PRO A 134 12.28 16.54 -1.12
C PRO A 134 11.58 15.31 -0.52
N GLY A 135 10.78 14.60 -1.30
CA GLY A 135 10.06 13.41 -0.91
C GLY A 135 8.64 13.66 -0.40
N TRP A 136 7.96 12.57 -0.13
CA TRP A 136 6.57 12.55 0.31
C TRP A 136 6.46 11.96 1.71
N ALA A 137 5.57 12.55 2.51
CA ALA A 137 5.16 12.11 3.83
C ALA A 137 3.65 11.89 3.86
N GLY A 138 3.12 11.25 4.89
CA GLY A 138 1.69 11.13 5.11
C GLY A 138 0.95 10.45 3.95
N THR A 139 1.53 9.40 3.37
CA THR A 139 1.09 8.78 2.11
C THR A 139 0.05 7.69 2.32
N ALA A 140 -1.09 8.01 2.95
CA ALA A 140 -2.14 7.03 3.23
C ALA A 140 -3.56 7.64 3.15
N HIS A 141 -4.52 7.07 3.87
CA HIS A 141 -5.96 7.31 3.78
C HIS A 141 -6.43 7.09 2.35
N CYS A 142 -6.39 5.82 1.95
CA CYS A 142 -6.66 5.46 0.56
C CYS A 142 -8.15 5.29 0.27
N GLY A 143 -8.49 5.47 -1.02
CA GLY A 143 -9.73 5.01 -1.63
C GLY A 143 -9.38 4.14 -2.83
N LEU A 144 -10.24 3.21 -3.19
CA LEU A 144 -10.04 2.25 -4.28
C LEU A 144 -11.02 2.49 -5.42
N ILE A 145 -10.57 2.31 -6.64
CA ILE A 145 -11.36 2.48 -7.86
C ILE A 145 -11.14 1.24 -8.74
N ASP A 146 -12.22 0.52 -9.03
CA ASP A 146 -12.27 -0.43 -10.13
C ASP A 146 -12.70 0.35 -11.39
N ALA A 147 -11.83 0.38 -12.40
CA ALA A 147 -12.12 1.06 -13.67
C ALA A 147 -13.07 0.25 -14.58
N GLY A 148 -13.39 -0.99 -14.23
CA GLY A 148 -14.28 -1.86 -14.98
C GLY A 148 -13.67 -2.47 -16.25
N ASP A 149 -12.38 -2.23 -16.50
CA ASP A 149 -11.63 -2.73 -17.65
C ASP A 149 -10.45 -3.64 -17.24
N GLY A 150 -10.47 -4.12 -16.00
CA GLY A 150 -9.41 -4.93 -15.39
C GLY A 150 -8.28 -4.11 -14.76
N ARG A 151 -8.38 -2.79 -14.76
CA ARG A 151 -7.46 -1.90 -14.07
C ARG A 151 -8.05 -1.42 -12.76
N TYR A 152 -7.18 -1.32 -11.75
CA TYR A 152 -7.52 -0.85 -10.43
C TYR A 152 -6.63 0.33 -10.07
N PHE A 153 -7.18 1.28 -9.33
CA PHE A 153 -6.44 2.45 -8.86
C PHE A 153 -6.64 2.65 -7.37
N MET A 154 -5.60 3.11 -6.73
CA MET A 154 -5.63 3.58 -5.35
C MET A 154 -5.41 5.09 -5.34
N THR A 155 -6.34 5.82 -4.74
CA THR A 155 -6.16 7.23 -4.38
C THR A 155 -5.65 7.30 -2.96
N HIS A 156 -4.81 8.27 -2.65
CA HIS A 156 -4.40 8.57 -1.28
C HIS A 156 -3.89 10.00 -1.18
N GLN A 157 -3.80 10.53 0.04
CA GLN A 157 -3.13 11.80 0.23
C GLN A 157 -1.60 11.61 0.16
N GLY A 158 -0.89 12.67 -0.20
CA GLY A 158 0.56 12.80 -0.09
C GLY A 158 0.89 14.20 0.40
N ARG A 159 1.92 14.35 1.21
CA ARG A 159 2.35 15.63 1.76
C ARG A 159 3.80 15.87 1.36
N LEU A 160 4.04 17.02 0.74
CA LEU A 160 5.39 17.37 0.31
C LEU A 160 6.27 17.63 1.54
N SER A 161 7.37 16.87 1.65
CA SER A 161 8.32 17.03 2.75
C SER A 161 9.26 18.23 2.49
N PRO A 162 9.70 18.99 3.51
CA PRO A 162 9.27 18.91 4.90
C PRO A 162 8.00 19.69 5.22
N GLN A 163 7.42 20.42 4.27
CA GLN A 163 6.25 21.28 4.46
C GLN A 163 4.94 20.47 4.40
N ASN A 164 4.76 19.56 5.33
CA ASN A 164 3.70 18.55 5.33
C ASN A 164 2.33 19.06 5.82
N GLN A 165 2.08 20.36 5.85
CA GLN A 165 0.80 20.93 6.29
C GLN A 165 -0.31 20.78 5.25
N LEU A 166 0.05 20.84 3.96
CA LEU A 166 -0.86 20.66 2.85
C LEU A 166 -0.76 19.24 2.31
N MET A 167 -1.84 18.75 1.74
CA MET A 167 -1.91 17.45 1.10
C MET A 167 -2.31 17.58 -0.36
N ASP A 168 -1.70 16.75 -1.18
CA ASP A 168 -2.03 16.57 -2.59
C ASP A 168 -2.71 15.21 -2.78
N LEU A 169 -3.63 15.13 -3.73
CA LEU A 169 -4.22 13.87 -4.12
C LEU A 169 -3.23 13.10 -5.02
N HIS A 170 -2.88 11.90 -4.61
CA HIS A 170 -2.15 10.95 -5.43
C HIS A 170 -3.10 9.89 -5.98
N VAL A 171 -2.88 9.49 -7.21
CA VAL A 171 -3.53 8.33 -7.84
C VAL A 171 -2.43 7.37 -8.28
N ARG A 172 -2.53 6.12 -7.90
CA ARG A 172 -1.58 5.06 -8.29
C ARG A 172 -2.32 3.90 -8.92
N GLU A 173 -1.76 3.31 -9.95
CA GLU A 173 -2.27 2.05 -10.49
C GLU A 173 -1.95 0.91 -9.53
N VAL A 174 -2.92 0.01 -9.34
CA VAL A 174 -2.79 -1.19 -8.50
C VAL A 174 -2.60 -2.39 -9.39
N PHE A 175 -1.61 -3.19 -9.09
CA PHE A 175 -1.32 -4.46 -9.75
C PHE A 175 -1.43 -5.60 -8.75
N PHE A 176 -1.60 -6.83 -9.25
CA PHE A 176 -1.57 -8.02 -8.42
C PHE A 176 -0.36 -8.87 -8.75
N THR A 177 0.41 -9.22 -7.74
CA THR A 177 1.55 -10.13 -7.88
C THR A 177 1.09 -11.53 -8.30
N VAL A 178 2.01 -12.37 -8.74
CA VAL A 178 1.69 -13.78 -9.08
C VAL A 178 1.11 -14.58 -7.91
N ASN A 179 1.33 -14.12 -6.68
CA ASN A 179 0.80 -14.73 -5.46
C ASN A 179 -0.50 -14.05 -4.99
N GLY A 180 -1.04 -13.12 -5.78
CA GLY A 180 -2.31 -12.46 -5.51
C GLY A 180 -2.23 -11.26 -4.57
N TRP A 181 -1.06 -10.82 -4.13
CA TRP A 181 -0.95 -9.61 -3.30
C TRP A 181 -1.04 -8.34 -4.15
N PRO A 182 -1.83 -7.34 -3.76
CA PRO A 182 -1.82 -6.05 -4.42
C PRO A 182 -0.51 -5.31 -4.15
N VAL A 183 -0.05 -4.58 -5.16
CA VAL A 183 1.08 -3.65 -5.11
C VAL A 183 0.72 -2.41 -5.92
N VAL A 184 1.34 -1.28 -5.63
CA VAL A 184 1.01 -0.03 -6.31
C VAL A 184 2.19 0.53 -7.10
N SER A 185 1.88 1.31 -8.12
CA SER A 185 2.88 2.04 -8.91
C SER A 185 3.76 2.92 -8.00
N PRO A 186 5.09 2.95 -8.21
CA PRO A 186 5.98 3.86 -7.48
C PRO A 186 5.73 5.33 -7.77
N GLU A 187 5.20 5.63 -8.96
CA GLU A 187 4.86 6.97 -9.40
C GLU A 187 3.35 7.19 -9.50
N ARG A 188 2.94 8.45 -9.44
CA ARG A 188 1.54 8.87 -9.65
C ARG A 188 1.13 8.55 -11.08
N TYR A 189 -0.12 8.15 -11.26
CA TYR A 189 -0.66 7.81 -12.56
C TYR A 189 -0.69 9.03 -13.50
N ALA A 190 -0.13 8.86 -14.70
CA ALA A 190 -0.02 9.91 -15.73
C ALA A 190 -0.80 9.60 -17.03
N GLY A 191 -1.55 8.48 -17.07
CA GLY A 191 -2.23 8.06 -18.29
C GLY A 191 -1.29 7.54 -19.37
N THR A 192 -0.06 7.11 -19.00
CA THR A 192 0.91 6.57 -19.95
C THR A 192 0.36 5.31 -20.61
N ALA A 193 0.48 5.24 -21.93
CA ALA A 193 -0.02 4.10 -22.71
C ALA A 193 0.72 2.82 -22.35
N PRO A 194 0.03 1.69 -22.10
CA PRO A 194 0.66 0.43 -21.84
C PRO A 194 1.51 -0.03 -23.05
N ARG A 195 2.70 -0.55 -22.78
CA ARG A 195 3.57 -1.19 -23.78
C ARG A 195 4.37 -2.32 -23.17
N SER A 196 4.84 -3.23 -24.00
CA SER A 196 5.76 -4.29 -23.58
C SER A 196 7.21 -3.86 -23.79
N PHE A 197 8.09 -4.45 -22.99
CA PHE A 197 9.52 -4.17 -22.98
C PHE A 197 10.33 -5.41 -23.32
N THR A 198 11.53 -5.19 -23.82
CA THR A 198 12.58 -6.21 -24.00
C THR A 198 13.58 -6.14 -22.86
N LYS A 199 14.50 -7.09 -22.77
CA LYS A 199 15.57 -7.05 -21.75
C LYS A 199 16.50 -5.84 -21.96
N GLU A 200 16.73 -5.49 -23.22
CA GLU A 200 17.56 -4.33 -23.61
C GLU A 200 16.96 -3.00 -23.16
N ASP A 201 15.62 -2.88 -23.15
CA ASP A 201 14.94 -1.67 -22.66
C ASP A 201 15.16 -1.44 -21.15
N LEU A 202 15.39 -2.51 -20.40
CA LEU A 202 15.57 -2.44 -18.95
C LEU A 202 17.02 -2.17 -18.54
N ALA A 203 18.00 -2.43 -19.41
CA ALA A 203 19.40 -2.15 -19.12
C ALA A 203 19.61 -0.64 -18.94
N GLY A 204 20.37 -0.26 -17.93
CA GLY A 204 20.67 1.15 -17.60
C GLY A 204 20.51 1.47 -16.11
N GLU A 205 20.47 2.75 -15.78
CA GLU A 205 20.40 3.24 -14.41
C GLU A 205 18.96 3.22 -13.89
N TRP A 206 18.81 2.84 -12.63
CA TRP A 206 17.54 2.79 -11.91
C TRP A 206 17.68 3.40 -10.52
N GLU A 207 16.62 4.03 -10.06
CA GLU A 207 16.40 4.30 -8.65
C GLU A 207 15.48 3.22 -8.07
N ILE A 208 15.91 2.57 -7.00
CA ILE A 208 15.14 1.54 -6.31
C ILE A 208 14.84 1.98 -4.89
N ILE A 209 13.58 1.87 -4.48
CA ILE A 209 13.11 2.07 -3.11
C ILE A 209 12.58 0.75 -2.59
N ARG A 210 12.97 0.38 -1.37
CA ARG A 210 12.29 -0.64 -0.57
C ARG A 210 11.54 0.07 0.55
N LEU A 211 10.22 -0.06 0.56
CA LEU A 211 9.41 0.49 1.64
C LEU A 211 9.65 -0.31 2.92
N GLN A 212 9.87 0.39 4.01
CA GLN A 212 10.15 -0.20 5.31
C GLN A 212 9.11 0.26 6.32
N GLU A 213 8.93 -0.52 7.37
CA GLU A 213 8.12 -0.09 8.49
C GLU A 213 8.71 1.17 9.12
N PRO A 214 7.89 2.23 9.29
CA PRO A 214 8.33 3.38 10.06
C PRO A 214 8.67 2.98 11.50
N PRO A 215 9.68 3.62 12.12
CA PRO A 215 10.03 3.35 13.50
C PRO A 215 8.85 3.55 14.45
N LEU A 216 8.53 2.55 15.26
CA LEU A 216 7.41 2.56 16.20
C LEU A 216 7.50 3.64 17.29
N GLU A 217 8.70 4.07 17.63
CA GLU A 217 8.96 4.99 18.75
C GLU A 217 8.25 6.34 18.63
N ARG A 218 8.05 6.84 17.40
CA ARG A 218 7.40 8.13 17.18
C ARG A 218 5.92 8.09 17.54
N SER A 219 5.25 7.02 17.27
CA SER A 219 3.82 6.86 17.54
C SER A 219 3.50 6.74 19.03
N LEU A 220 4.50 6.54 19.88
CA LEU A 220 4.34 6.39 21.33
C LEU A 220 4.36 7.71 22.09
N GLU A 221 4.75 8.83 21.48
CA GLU A 221 4.81 10.13 22.16
C GLU A 221 3.41 10.70 22.43
N ALA A 222 3.13 11.03 23.68
CA ALA A 222 1.86 11.58 24.09
C ALA A 222 1.57 12.92 23.39
N GLY A 223 0.38 13.05 22.81
CA GLY A 223 -0.08 14.26 22.10
C GLY A 223 0.18 14.28 20.61
N GLN A 224 1.09 13.42 20.08
CA GLN A 224 1.44 13.37 18.66
C GLN A 224 0.89 12.14 17.93
N ILE A 225 0.09 11.34 18.59
CA ILE A 225 -0.33 10.00 18.12
C ILE A 225 -1.09 10.07 16.80
N MET A 226 -1.95 11.06 16.62
CA MET A 226 -2.81 11.18 15.44
C MET A 226 -2.21 12.07 14.36
N TRP A 227 -1.61 13.16 14.72
CA TRP A 227 -1.20 14.19 13.76
C TRP A 227 0.26 14.07 13.32
N GLY A 228 1.17 13.66 14.21
CA GLY A 228 2.60 13.61 13.93
C GLY A 228 3.17 15.00 13.73
N GLU A 229 3.36 15.74 14.78
CA GLU A 229 3.94 17.10 14.69
C GLU A 229 5.39 17.07 14.20
N GLY A 230 5.72 18.07 13.40
CA GLY A 230 7.07 18.31 12.88
C GLY A 230 7.39 17.51 11.60
N ASP A 231 8.64 17.62 11.19
CA ASP A 231 9.16 16.98 9.98
C ASP A 231 9.45 15.50 10.22
N LEU A 232 9.58 14.75 9.13
CA LEU A 232 10.11 13.39 9.16
C LEU A 232 11.52 13.38 9.78
N ARG A 233 11.75 12.43 10.68
CA ARG A 233 13.07 12.19 11.27
C ARG A 233 13.94 11.36 10.31
N ASN A 234 15.23 11.37 10.57
CA ASN A 234 16.15 10.52 9.82
C ASN A 234 15.74 9.03 9.97
N GLY A 235 15.61 8.34 8.84
CA GLY A 235 15.19 6.94 8.79
C GLY A 235 13.67 6.70 8.73
N GLU A 236 12.83 7.74 8.84
CA GLU A 236 11.37 7.61 8.68
C GLU A 236 10.91 7.69 7.21
N GLN A 237 11.79 8.04 6.29
CA GLN A 237 11.52 8.12 4.86
C GLN A 237 12.39 7.09 4.13
N ALA A 238 11.77 6.25 3.32
CA ALA A 238 12.48 5.33 2.44
C ALA A 238 13.18 6.12 1.32
N LEU A 239 14.48 5.98 1.22
CA LEU A 239 15.30 6.68 0.24
C LEU A 239 15.61 5.78 -0.94
N SER A 240 15.61 6.34 -2.15
CA SER A 240 16.07 5.61 -3.32
C SER A 240 17.57 5.34 -3.26
N ALA A 241 17.96 4.21 -3.85
CA ALA A 241 19.34 3.88 -4.13
C ALA A 241 19.51 3.69 -5.63
N ARG A 242 20.60 4.23 -6.19
CA ARG A 242 20.97 4.01 -7.59
C ARG A 242 21.56 2.62 -7.78
N VAL A 243 21.09 1.95 -8.81
CA VAL A 243 21.65 0.69 -9.29
C VAL A 243 21.76 0.73 -10.81
N VAL A 244 22.66 -0.05 -11.38
CA VAL A 244 22.76 -0.23 -12.83
C VAL A 244 22.42 -1.68 -13.17
N LEU A 245 21.37 -1.88 -13.95
CA LEU A 245 21.07 -3.16 -14.57
C LEU A 245 21.94 -3.27 -15.82
N GLU A 246 23.03 -4.03 -15.74
CA GLU A 246 23.95 -4.18 -16.87
C GLU A 246 23.35 -5.10 -17.95
N ALA A 247 23.67 -4.83 -19.21
CA ALA A 247 23.14 -5.60 -20.34
C ALA A 247 23.51 -7.10 -20.29
N ASP A 248 24.59 -7.45 -19.61
CA ASP A 248 25.02 -8.83 -19.40
C ASP A 248 24.23 -9.60 -18.34
N GLY A 249 23.33 -8.90 -17.62
CA GLY A 249 22.52 -9.46 -16.54
C GLY A 249 23.12 -9.29 -15.15
N SER A 250 24.20 -8.53 -14.99
CA SER A 250 24.73 -8.18 -13.67
C SER A 250 24.08 -6.91 -13.10
N VAL A 251 24.06 -6.80 -11.77
CA VAL A 251 23.64 -5.62 -11.02
C VAL A 251 24.46 -5.53 -9.73
N GLY A 252 25.58 -4.77 -9.75
CA GLY A 252 26.55 -4.82 -8.66
C GLY A 252 27.07 -6.25 -8.44
N ASP A 253 26.98 -6.74 -7.19
CA ASP A 253 27.31 -8.14 -6.82
C ASP A 253 26.16 -9.12 -7.03
N ALA A 254 25.04 -8.69 -7.60
CA ALA A 254 23.84 -9.46 -7.86
C ALA A 254 23.67 -9.75 -9.37
N THR A 255 22.61 -10.48 -9.71
CA THR A 255 22.21 -10.69 -11.12
C THR A 255 20.74 -10.33 -11.29
N TRP A 256 20.36 -10.01 -12.53
CA TRP A 256 18.97 -9.78 -12.89
C TRP A 256 18.60 -10.56 -14.17
N ASP A 257 17.32 -10.92 -14.24
CA ASP A 257 16.73 -11.55 -15.41
C ASP A 257 15.33 -11.01 -15.67
N PHE A 258 14.89 -11.05 -16.91
CA PHE A 258 13.61 -10.53 -17.34
C PHE A 258 12.82 -11.54 -18.16
N ASN A 259 11.64 -11.90 -17.69
CA ASN A 259 10.70 -12.69 -18.43
C ASN A 259 9.89 -11.80 -19.37
N VAL A 260 10.32 -11.70 -20.62
CA VAL A 260 9.71 -10.84 -21.65
C VAL A 260 8.23 -11.18 -21.89
N LYS A 261 7.83 -12.46 -21.82
CA LYS A 261 6.44 -12.85 -22.06
C LYS A 261 5.50 -12.43 -20.93
N LYS A 262 5.99 -12.45 -19.70
CA LYS A 262 5.21 -12.10 -18.50
C LYS A 262 5.43 -10.67 -18.05
N GLN A 263 6.41 -9.97 -18.64
CA GLN A 263 6.85 -8.63 -18.22
C GLN A 263 7.24 -8.58 -16.73
N LEU A 264 8.00 -9.60 -16.29
CA LEU A 264 8.41 -9.76 -14.90
C LEU A 264 9.93 -9.73 -14.77
N LEU A 265 10.43 -8.85 -13.92
CA LEU A 265 11.84 -8.72 -13.55
C LEU A 265 12.11 -9.53 -12.28
N THR A 266 13.27 -10.18 -12.22
CA THR A 266 13.84 -10.83 -11.05
C THR A 266 15.22 -10.27 -10.78
N ILE A 267 15.50 -9.91 -9.52
CA ILE A 267 16.83 -9.50 -9.05
C ILE A 267 17.29 -10.52 -8.00
N LYS A 268 18.44 -11.14 -8.22
CA LYS A 268 19.00 -12.18 -7.34
C LYS A 268 20.26 -11.67 -6.66
N THR A 269 20.19 -11.51 -5.36
CA THR A 269 21.33 -11.16 -4.51
C THR A 269 21.92 -12.41 -3.85
N ALA A 270 23.03 -12.26 -3.13
CA ALA A 270 23.62 -13.37 -2.37
C ALA A 270 22.71 -13.85 -1.21
N THR A 271 21.81 -13.02 -0.75
CA THR A 271 20.98 -13.25 0.44
C THR A 271 19.49 -13.39 0.15
N GLU A 272 19.04 -12.93 -1.02
CA GLU A 272 17.62 -12.83 -1.34
C GLU A 272 17.38 -12.82 -2.85
N ASP A 273 16.29 -13.46 -3.27
CA ASP A 273 15.73 -13.34 -4.61
C ASP A 273 14.47 -12.47 -4.55
N ILE A 274 14.50 -11.29 -5.19
CA ILE A 274 13.32 -10.45 -5.38
C ILE A 274 12.70 -10.82 -6.70
N ASN A 275 11.62 -11.59 -6.66
CA ASN A 275 11.03 -12.24 -7.82
C ASN A 275 9.76 -11.54 -8.28
N ASN A 276 9.48 -11.65 -9.60
CA ASN A 276 8.21 -11.28 -10.19
C ASN A 276 7.83 -9.80 -10.00
N LEU A 277 8.83 -8.89 -10.06
CA LEU A 277 8.58 -7.46 -10.11
C LEU A 277 7.89 -7.12 -11.43
N ILE A 278 6.74 -6.47 -11.38
CA ILE A 278 5.90 -6.15 -12.53
C ILE A 278 6.46 -4.91 -13.22
N ILE A 279 6.79 -5.03 -14.51
CA ILE A 279 7.33 -3.94 -15.35
C ILE A 279 6.20 -3.29 -16.13
N PHE A 280 6.17 -1.96 -16.15
CA PHE A 280 5.18 -1.18 -16.90
C PHE A 280 5.72 0.20 -17.29
N ALA A 281 5.05 0.85 -18.25
CA ALA A 281 5.34 2.23 -18.63
C ALA A 281 4.74 3.21 -17.63
N GLY A 282 5.46 4.27 -17.32
CA GLY A 282 5.01 5.32 -16.43
C GLY A 282 5.65 6.68 -16.72
N HIS A 283 5.50 7.59 -15.79
CA HIS A 283 6.02 8.95 -15.87
C HIS A 283 6.87 9.24 -14.63
N ASP A 284 8.06 9.74 -14.85
CA ASP A 284 8.94 10.28 -13.81
C ASP A 284 8.55 11.73 -13.56
N TRP A 285 7.82 11.97 -12.47
CA TRP A 285 7.32 13.30 -12.12
C TRP A 285 8.41 14.24 -11.59
N GLU A 286 9.52 13.71 -11.12
CA GLU A 286 10.67 14.50 -10.66
C GLU A 286 11.45 15.09 -11.85
N ASN A 287 11.50 14.36 -12.98
CA ASN A 287 12.23 14.76 -14.20
C ASN A 287 11.31 15.06 -15.40
N GLU A 288 9.99 15.03 -15.21
CA GLU A 288 8.95 15.33 -16.20
C GLU A 288 9.12 14.55 -17.53
N THR A 289 9.41 13.25 -17.44
CA THR A 289 9.65 12.42 -18.61
C THR A 289 8.97 11.04 -18.50
N GLU A 290 8.63 10.43 -19.64
CA GLU A 290 8.19 9.04 -19.65
C GLU A 290 9.34 8.13 -19.23
N THR A 291 9.03 7.10 -18.45
CA THR A 291 10.02 6.14 -17.97
C THR A 291 9.45 4.73 -17.87
N ILE A 292 10.30 3.78 -17.49
CA ILE A 292 9.94 2.42 -17.15
C ILE A 292 9.91 2.32 -15.61
N LEU A 293 8.85 1.72 -15.11
CA LEU A 293 8.64 1.50 -13.69
C LEU A 293 8.55 0.01 -13.37
N PHE A 294 8.86 -0.34 -12.14
CA PHE A 294 8.49 -1.64 -11.61
C PHE A 294 7.96 -1.56 -10.17
N THR A 295 7.14 -2.54 -9.83
CA THR A 295 6.63 -2.73 -8.47
C THR A 295 6.50 -4.23 -8.15
N GLY A 296 6.62 -4.58 -6.89
CA GLY A 296 6.45 -5.93 -6.39
C GLY A 296 6.74 -6.03 -4.92
N LEU A 297 6.86 -7.25 -4.40
CA LEU A 297 7.19 -7.52 -3.00
C LEU A 297 8.48 -8.31 -2.90
N ASP A 298 9.26 -8.03 -1.86
CA ASP A 298 10.36 -8.90 -1.44
C ASP A 298 9.86 -10.12 -0.64
N ALA A 299 10.77 -10.96 -0.18
CA ALA A 299 10.44 -12.16 0.57
C ALA A 299 9.87 -11.87 1.97
N GLN A 300 9.99 -10.64 2.45
CA GLN A 300 9.45 -10.18 3.72
C GLN A 300 8.10 -9.45 3.58
N GLY A 301 7.58 -9.32 2.35
CA GLY A 301 6.34 -8.60 2.09
C GLY A 301 6.49 -7.08 2.03
N HIS A 302 7.72 -6.56 1.89
CA HIS A 302 7.96 -5.14 1.67
C HIS A 302 7.81 -4.80 0.19
N SER A 303 7.13 -3.70 -0.11
CA SER A 303 7.08 -3.22 -1.50
C SER A 303 8.45 -2.76 -1.97
N VAL A 304 8.80 -3.22 -3.16
CA VAL A 304 10.01 -2.82 -3.88
C VAL A 304 9.60 -2.07 -5.14
N TRP A 305 10.00 -0.83 -5.22
CA TRP A 305 9.71 0.09 -6.31
C TRP A 305 10.95 0.40 -7.12
N GLY A 306 10.80 0.52 -8.42
CA GLY A 306 11.88 0.96 -9.28
C GLY A 306 11.44 1.94 -10.33
N LYS A 307 12.31 2.89 -10.62
CA LYS A 307 12.18 3.90 -11.66
C LYS A 307 13.46 3.95 -12.48
N ARG A 308 13.35 3.75 -13.80
CA ARG A 308 14.49 3.86 -14.71
C ARG A 308 14.86 5.34 -14.91
N ILE A 309 16.14 5.64 -14.79
CA ILE A 309 16.69 6.98 -15.07
C ILE A 309 16.97 7.07 -16.57
N ASN A 310 16.45 8.11 -17.22
CA ASN A 310 16.62 8.36 -18.66
C ASN A 310 17.76 9.36 -18.91
#